data_197f85b252677a170efa00faa8e06170
#
_entry.id   197f85b252677a170efa00faa8e06170
#
_cell.length_a   1.000
_cell.length_b   1.000
_cell.length_c   1.000
_cell.angle_alpha   90.00
_cell.angle_beta   90.00
_cell.angle_gamma   90.00
#
_symmetry.space_group_name_H-M   'P 1'
#
loop_
_entity.id
_entity.type
_entity.pdbx_description
1 polymer ?
#
loop_
_entity_poly.entity_id
_entity_poly.type
_entity_poly.pdbx_seq_one_letter_code
_entity_poly.pdbx_strand_id
1 'polypeptide(L)'
;YPQIDNQRFYGFKQLSMSSNAMDPSLIREKVSADIFRDAGVPAAHTAFYRVYLDHGDGPQFWGIYTCVEEVDDTVIETQFISDNGNLYKPEGRGATFAKGSFSKPSFAKKTNEDDSDWNDILAMFDALHSDNRISDPAAWRNELESIFQTDIFLMWLATNTTIQNWDSYGKMSQNYYLYNDPETSKLSWITWDHNETLQHGKAGGALSIGLSEVRDDWPLIRFLMDNETYQKQYKTNLRSVIDGPFNMEKMISIYQKYHDLIRPYIARTNNDNSDPEVSPQQLDRGLSELIDHVQSRHGIVNSYLK
;
A
#
# COMPACT_ATOMS: atom_id res chain seq x y z
N TYR A 1 15.31 5.22 23.93
CA TYR A 1 14.68 5.51 25.21
C TYR A 1 14.23 4.19 25.82
N PRO A 2 14.30 4.00 27.15
CA PRO A 2 13.71 2.84 27.75
C PRO A 2 12.22 2.84 27.38
N GLN A 3 11.74 1.74 26.83
CA GLN A 3 10.32 1.59 26.53
C GLN A 3 9.54 1.68 27.84
N ILE A 4 8.67 2.66 27.92
CA ILE A 4 7.73 2.80 29.02
C ILE A 4 6.49 2.05 28.59
N ASP A 5 6.12 0.99 29.31
CA ASP A 5 4.92 0.22 29.04
C ASP A 5 3.71 1.14 28.92
N ASN A 6 2.89 0.91 27.89
CA ASN A 6 1.71 1.70 27.58
C ASN A 6 1.94 3.17 27.21
N GLN A 7 3.18 3.59 26.90
CA GLN A 7 3.41 4.94 26.37
C GLN A 7 2.77 5.08 24.99
N ARG A 8 2.02 6.17 24.83
CA ARG A 8 1.33 6.52 23.56
C ARG A 8 1.62 7.98 23.21
N PHE A 9 1.71 8.24 21.90
CA PHE A 9 1.75 9.60 21.36
C PHE A 9 0.42 9.87 20.62
N TYR A 10 -0.45 10.65 21.23
CA TYR A 10 -1.82 10.90 20.71
C TYR A 10 -2.61 9.61 20.38
N GLY A 11 -2.46 8.58 21.19
CA GLY A 11 -3.09 7.28 21.00
C GLY A 11 -2.26 6.27 20.21
N PHE A 12 -1.28 6.68 19.44
CA PHE A 12 -0.43 5.81 18.63
C PHE A 12 0.70 5.18 19.45
N LYS A 13 0.92 3.90 19.27
CA LYS A 13 2.04 3.15 19.85
C LYS A 13 3.34 3.45 19.11
N GLN A 14 3.27 3.49 17.77
CA GLN A 14 4.39 3.77 16.90
C GLN A 14 3.94 4.62 15.71
N LEU A 15 4.84 5.47 15.23
CA LEU A 15 4.67 6.27 14.03
C LEU A 15 5.97 6.21 13.22
N SER A 16 5.86 5.98 11.93
CA SER A 16 6.98 6.08 11.00
C SER A 16 7.07 7.50 10.44
N MET A 17 8.29 8.01 10.31
CA MET A 17 8.54 9.36 9.78
C MET A 17 9.28 9.24 8.44
N SER A 18 8.53 9.26 7.34
CA SER A 18 9.10 9.25 5.99
C SER A 18 9.62 10.65 5.63
N SER A 19 10.88 10.73 5.24
CA SER A 19 11.46 11.96 4.70
C SER A 19 10.97 12.28 3.29
N ASN A 20 10.19 11.41 2.68
CA ASN A 20 9.76 11.46 1.28
C ASN A 20 10.97 11.43 0.30
N ALA A 21 12.02 10.70 0.66
CA ALA A 21 13.24 10.60 -0.14
C ALA A 21 12.91 10.20 -1.58
N MET A 22 13.56 10.88 -2.55
CA MET A 22 13.36 10.68 -3.99
C MET A 22 11.96 11.04 -4.53
N ASP A 23 11.10 11.65 -3.71
CA ASP A 23 9.83 12.21 -4.15
C ASP A 23 9.93 13.75 -4.25
N PRO A 24 10.14 14.32 -5.42
CA PRO A 24 10.22 15.78 -5.56
C PRO A 24 8.91 16.49 -5.23
N SER A 25 7.78 15.79 -5.26
CA SER A 25 6.48 16.33 -4.87
C SER A 25 6.24 16.34 -3.36
N LEU A 26 6.95 15.51 -2.58
CA LEU A 26 6.81 15.26 -1.14
C LEU A 26 5.41 14.78 -0.69
N ILE A 27 4.55 14.33 -1.63
CA ILE A 27 3.16 13.98 -1.31
C ILE A 27 2.74 12.57 -1.75
N ARG A 28 3.59 11.80 -2.44
CA ARG A 28 3.22 10.48 -2.97
C ARG A 28 2.75 9.52 -1.88
N GLU A 29 3.52 9.37 -0.80
CA GLU A 29 3.16 8.52 0.34
C GLU A 29 1.80 8.89 0.92
N LYS A 30 1.60 10.19 1.21
CA LYS A 30 0.34 10.72 1.76
C LYS A 30 -0.85 10.44 0.85
N VAL A 31 -0.72 10.81 -0.42
CA VAL A 31 -1.82 10.73 -1.38
C VAL A 31 -2.17 9.28 -1.69
N SER A 32 -1.19 8.41 -1.84
CA SER A 32 -1.44 7.00 -2.17
C SER A 32 -2.12 6.25 -1.03
N ALA A 33 -1.71 6.49 0.22
CA ALA A 33 -2.41 5.95 1.37
C ALA A 33 -3.88 6.40 1.43
N ASP A 34 -4.16 7.68 1.11
CA ASP A 34 -5.52 8.19 1.04
C ASP A 34 -6.32 7.53 -0.10
N ILE A 35 -5.73 7.34 -1.29
CA ILE A 35 -6.37 6.66 -2.43
C ILE A 35 -6.77 5.23 -2.05
N PHE A 36 -5.89 4.46 -1.39
CA PHE A 36 -6.21 3.10 -0.98
C PHE A 36 -7.37 3.07 0.03
N ARG A 37 -7.35 3.92 1.06
CA ARG A 37 -8.47 4.00 2.03
C ARG A 37 -9.77 4.42 1.37
N ASP A 38 -9.75 5.41 0.48
CA ASP A 38 -10.93 5.86 -0.28
C ASP A 38 -11.45 4.76 -1.23
N ALA A 39 -10.57 3.83 -1.66
CA ALA A 39 -10.95 2.63 -2.42
C ALA A 39 -11.50 1.50 -1.53
N GLY A 40 -11.50 1.66 -0.21
CA GLY A 40 -11.92 0.61 0.73
C GLY A 40 -10.86 -0.45 1.00
N VAL A 41 -9.60 -0.17 0.70
CA VAL A 41 -8.46 -1.04 1.02
C VAL A 41 -7.84 -0.57 2.34
N PRO A 42 -7.70 -1.42 3.35
CA PRO A 42 -7.03 -1.06 4.59
C PRO A 42 -5.62 -0.52 4.35
N ALA A 43 -5.34 0.66 4.91
CA ALA A 43 -4.06 1.34 4.80
C ALA A 43 -3.86 2.31 5.96
N ALA A 44 -2.60 2.56 6.31
CA ALA A 44 -2.20 3.49 7.35
C ALA A 44 -2.74 4.92 7.15
N HIS A 45 -3.07 5.61 8.23
CA HIS A 45 -3.31 7.05 8.20
C HIS A 45 -1.99 7.79 8.08
N THR A 46 -2.02 8.93 7.38
CA THR A 46 -0.82 9.71 7.09
C THR A 46 -1.08 11.20 7.28
N ALA A 47 -0.06 11.94 7.72
CA ALA A 47 -0.14 13.38 7.90
C ALA A 47 1.21 14.06 7.61
N PHE A 48 1.19 15.30 7.11
CA PHE A 48 2.43 16.07 6.97
C PHE A 48 2.85 16.68 8.30
N TYR A 49 4.16 16.61 8.57
CA TYR A 49 4.78 17.22 9.73
C TYR A 49 5.96 18.09 9.33
N ARG A 50 6.10 19.21 10.02
CA ARG A 50 7.33 20.00 10.02
C ARG A 50 8.25 19.45 11.09
N VAL A 51 9.36 18.87 10.69
CA VAL A 51 10.34 18.32 11.61
C VAL A 51 11.36 19.38 11.98
N TYR A 52 11.61 19.53 13.26
CA TYR A 52 12.67 20.37 13.81
C TYR A 52 13.61 19.49 14.63
N LEU A 53 14.90 19.71 14.45
CA LEU A 53 15.93 19.00 15.19
C LEU A 53 16.69 19.98 16.07
N ASP A 54 16.88 19.64 17.35
CA ASP A 54 17.65 20.42 18.31
C ASP A 54 18.91 19.64 18.71
N HIS A 55 20.07 20.17 18.34
CA HIS A 55 21.38 19.64 18.70
C HIS A 55 22.02 20.32 19.95
N GLY A 56 21.24 21.16 20.61
CA GLY A 56 21.71 21.96 21.76
C GLY A 56 21.79 23.45 21.48
N ASP A 57 21.65 23.88 20.25
CA ASP A 57 21.65 25.27 19.79
C ASP A 57 20.25 25.84 19.52
N GLY A 58 19.20 25.09 19.90
CA GLY A 58 17.81 25.36 19.64
C GLY A 58 17.27 24.63 18.40
N PRO A 59 15.93 24.54 18.28
CA PRO A 59 15.28 23.76 17.21
C PRO A 59 15.50 24.39 15.83
N GLN A 60 16.15 23.64 14.94
CA GLN A 60 16.36 23.98 13.53
C GLN A 60 15.39 23.22 12.65
N PHE A 61 14.80 23.88 11.64
CA PHE A 61 13.90 23.23 10.70
C PHE A 61 14.66 22.20 9.86
N TRP A 62 14.23 20.94 9.92
CA TRP A 62 14.88 19.81 9.25
C TRP A 62 14.21 19.42 7.93
N GLY A 63 12.91 19.64 7.79
CA GLY A 63 12.17 19.35 6.55
C GLY A 63 10.69 19.06 6.75
N ILE A 64 10.02 18.78 5.63
CA ILE A 64 8.65 18.27 5.60
C ILE A 64 8.70 16.75 5.50
N TYR A 65 8.08 16.09 6.48
CA TYR A 65 7.98 14.64 6.57
C TYR A 65 6.53 14.19 6.44
N THR A 66 6.31 13.00 5.90
CA THR A 66 5.05 12.30 6.05
C THR A 66 5.15 11.40 7.26
N CYS A 67 4.34 11.68 8.27
CA CYS A 67 4.13 10.79 9.40
C CYS A 67 3.13 9.72 8.98
N VAL A 68 3.52 8.46 9.11
CA VAL A 68 2.74 7.29 8.71
C VAL A 68 2.44 6.49 9.97
N GLU A 69 1.17 6.17 10.18
CA GLU A 69 0.73 5.25 11.22
C GLU A 69 1.34 3.87 10.96
N GLU A 70 2.01 3.28 11.95
CA GLU A 70 2.48 1.90 11.82
C GLU A 70 1.28 0.93 11.77
N VAL A 71 1.42 -0.12 10.95
CA VAL A 71 0.41 -1.17 10.88
C VAL A 71 0.56 -2.06 12.11
N ASP A 72 -0.07 -1.63 13.20
CA ASP A 72 -0.14 -2.31 14.48
C ASP A 72 -1.57 -2.18 15.08
N ASP A 73 -1.69 -1.98 16.40
CA ASP A 73 -2.97 -1.96 17.10
C ASP A 73 -3.96 -0.91 16.56
N THR A 74 -3.54 0.33 16.30
CA THR A 74 -4.48 1.40 15.90
C THR A 74 -5.06 1.20 14.50
N VAL A 75 -4.28 0.69 13.54
CA VAL A 75 -4.80 0.31 12.22
C VAL A 75 -5.84 -0.79 12.34
N ILE A 76 -5.55 -1.80 13.18
CA ILE A 76 -6.45 -2.93 13.38
C ILE A 76 -7.74 -2.48 14.09
N GLU A 77 -7.63 -1.78 15.22
CA GLU A 77 -8.76 -1.28 15.99
C GLU A 77 -9.73 -0.40 15.17
N THR A 78 -9.20 0.38 14.23
CA THR A 78 -10.00 1.34 13.45
C THR A 78 -10.56 0.79 12.15
N GLN A 79 -10.00 -0.30 11.61
CA GLN A 79 -10.34 -0.79 10.27
C GLN A 79 -10.85 -2.24 10.24
N PHE A 80 -10.84 -2.95 11.37
CA PHE A 80 -11.32 -4.33 11.49
C PHE A 80 -12.34 -4.48 12.63
N ILE A 81 -13.05 -5.60 12.63
CA ILE A 81 -14.11 -5.87 13.63
C ILE A 81 -13.50 -6.24 14.98
N SER A 82 -12.43 -7.01 14.97
CA SER A 82 -11.72 -7.48 16.16
C SER A 82 -10.24 -7.11 16.07
N ASP A 83 -9.62 -6.85 17.21
CA ASP A 83 -8.19 -6.52 17.36
C ASP A 83 -7.33 -7.69 17.89
N ASN A 84 -7.96 -8.87 18.12
CA ASN A 84 -7.30 -10.03 18.73
C ASN A 84 -6.70 -11.02 17.71
N GLY A 85 -6.71 -10.68 16.42
CA GLY A 85 -6.27 -11.54 15.34
C GLY A 85 -4.75 -11.57 15.14
N ASN A 86 -4.31 -12.44 14.23
CA ASN A 86 -2.92 -12.53 13.83
C ASN A 86 -2.61 -11.52 12.75
N LEU A 87 -1.70 -10.60 13.03
CA LEU A 87 -1.12 -9.68 12.05
C LEU A 87 0.24 -10.20 11.60
N TYR A 88 0.42 -10.28 10.28
CA TYR A 88 1.66 -10.73 9.66
C TYR A 88 2.26 -9.62 8.80
N LYS A 89 3.61 -9.54 8.80
CA LYS A 89 4.37 -8.75 7.82
C LYS A 89 5.13 -9.70 6.88
N PRO A 90 4.54 -10.02 5.70
CA PRO A 90 5.18 -10.93 4.78
C PRO A 90 6.39 -10.29 4.08
N GLU A 91 7.51 -11.05 4.02
CA GLU A 91 8.73 -10.63 3.35
C GLU A 91 9.47 -11.84 2.75
N GLY A 92 10.27 -11.60 1.73
CA GLY A 92 11.10 -12.61 1.09
C GLY A 92 10.29 -13.60 0.25
N ARG A 93 10.91 -14.77 -0.05
CA ARG A 93 10.36 -15.72 -1.02
C ARG A 93 8.97 -16.25 -0.63
N GLY A 94 8.70 -16.48 0.65
CA GLY A 94 7.40 -16.97 1.12
C GLY A 94 6.27 -15.98 0.81
N ALA A 95 6.55 -14.69 0.89
CA ALA A 95 5.60 -13.61 0.62
C ALA A 95 5.12 -13.53 -0.83
N THR A 96 5.67 -14.33 -1.76
CA THR A 96 5.14 -14.47 -3.12
C THR A 96 3.94 -15.42 -3.19
N PHE A 97 3.70 -16.24 -2.18
CA PHE A 97 2.73 -17.35 -2.18
C PHE A 97 3.00 -18.43 -3.24
N ALA A 98 4.20 -18.48 -3.85
CA ALA A 98 4.55 -19.52 -4.79
C ALA A 98 4.50 -20.91 -4.13
N LYS A 99 4.13 -21.95 -4.89
CA LYS A 99 3.99 -23.30 -4.36
C LYS A 99 5.26 -23.78 -3.65
N GLY A 100 5.14 -24.21 -2.40
CA GLY A 100 6.26 -24.70 -1.59
C GLY A 100 7.22 -23.60 -1.09
N SER A 101 6.84 -22.32 -1.16
CA SER A 101 7.67 -21.21 -0.68
C SER A 101 7.43 -20.85 0.79
N PHE A 102 6.40 -21.42 1.44
CA PHE A 102 6.08 -21.09 2.84
C PHE A 102 7.30 -21.30 3.76
N SER A 103 7.51 -20.29 4.59
CA SER A 103 8.40 -20.40 5.76
C SER A 103 7.92 -19.45 6.84
N LYS A 104 8.00 -19.85 8.11
CA LYS A 104 7.60 -19.00 9.24
C LYS A 104 8.31 -17.61 9.23
N PRO A 105 9.62 -17.53 8.98
CA PRO A 105 10.30 -16.23 8.89
C PRO A 105 9.75 -15.30 7.79
N SER A 106 9.20 -15.86 6.70
CA SER A 106 8.58 -15.04 5.64
C SER A 106 7.22 -14.46 6.02
N PHE A 107 6.63 -14.90 7.13
CA PHE A 107 5.36 -14.40 7.67
C PHE A 107 5.55 -14.06 9.15
N ALA A 108 6.42 -13.07 9.42
CA ALA A 108 6.69 -12.62 10.78
C ALA A 108 5.41 -12.08 11.42
N LYS A 109 5.04 -12.61 12.57
CA LYS A 109 3.91 -12.11 13.36
C LYS A 109 4.25 -10.74 13.97
N LYS A 110 3.25 -9.86 14.03
CA LYS A 110 3.29 -8.54 14.68
C LYS A 110 2.32 -8.45 15.85
N THR A 111 1.39 -9.41 15.94
CA THR A 111 0.55 -9.70 17.09
C THR A 111 0.65 -11.18 17.41
N ASN A 112 0.33 -11.59 18.63
CA ASN A 112 0.37 -12.99 19.07
C ASN A 112 1.73 -13.68 18.75
N GLU A 113 2.83 -12.94 18.94
CA GLU A 113 4.18 -13.37 18.55
C GLU A 113 4.63 -14.65 19.27
N ASP A 114 4.17 -14.87 20.51
CA ASP A 114 4.47 -16.05 21.32
C ASP A 114 3.71 -17.31 20.85
N ASP A 115 2.65 -17.15 20.05
CA ASP A 115 1.90 -18.25 19.48
C ASP A 115 2.59 -18.81 18.23
N SER A 116 2.96 -20.09 18.29
CA SER A 116 3.67 -20.78 17.20
C SER A 116 2.72 -21.34 16.11
N ASP A 117 1.52 -20.79 15.99
CA ASP A 117 0.51 -21.19 15.00
C ASP A 117 0.50 -20.29 13.77
N TRP A 118 0.60 -20.88 12.57
CA TRP A 118 0.48 -20.28 11.24
C TRP A 118 -0.55 -21.03 10.38
N ASN A 119 -1.52 -21.69 10.99
CA ASN A 119 -2.52 -22.50 10.27
C ASN A 119 -3.37 -21.67 9.32
N ASP A 120 -3.65 -20.41 9.62
CA ASP A 120 -4.34 -19.46 8.74
C ASP A 120 -3.55 -19.18 7.45
N ILE A 121 -2.25 -18.97 7.56
CA ILE A 121 -1.36 -18.81 6.39
C ILE A 121 -1.23 -20.12 5.59
N LEU A 122 -1.09 -21.25 6.28
CA LEU A 122 -1.02 -22.56 5.62
C LEU A 122 -2.33 -22.87 4.87
N ALA A 123 -3.49 -22.60 5.49
CA ALA A 123 -4.79 -22.75 4.85
C ALA A 123 -4.91 -21.87 3.59
N MET A 124 -4.35 -20.65 3.62
CA MET A 124 -4.30 -19.79 2.45
C MET A 124 -3.46 -20.40 1.31
N PHE A 125 -2.27 -20.98 1.63
CA PHE A 125 -1.47 -21.70 0.64
C PHE A 125 -2.22 -22.90 0.06
N ASP A 126 -2.87 -23.69 0.91
CA ASP A 126 -3.60 -24.89 0.49
C ASP A 126 -4.79 -24.52 -0.43
N ALA A 127 -5.58 -23.52 -0.05
CA ALA A 127 -6.70 -23.06 -0.87
C ALA A 127 -6.24 -22.48 -2.20
N LEU A 128 -5.20 -21.63 -2.18
CA LEU A 128 -4.68 -21.00 -3.40
C LEU A 128 -4.16 -22.03 -4.42
N HIS A 129 -3.52 -23.11 -3.93
CA HIS A 129 -2.90 -24.16 -4.77
C HIS A 129 -3.76 -25.42 -4.89
N SER A 130 -5.04 -25.38 -4.48
CA SER A 130 -5.98 -26.50 -4.62
C SER A 130 -6.15 -26.92 -6.08
N ASP A 131 -6.18 -28.22 -6.34
CA ASP A 131 -6.44 -28.78 -7.68
C ASP A 131 -7.83 -28.38 -8.21
N ASN A 132 -8.76 -28.00 -7.34
CA ASN A 132 -10.06 -27.46 -7.70
C ASN A 132 -9.97 -26.21 -8.57
N ARG A 133 -8.85 -25.48 -8.50
CA ARG A 133 -8.63 -24.32 -9.38
C ARG A 133 -8.84 -24.67 -10.87
N ILE A 134 -8.49 -25.89 -11.27
CA ILE A 134 -8.61 -26.37 -12.65
C ILE A 134 -9.84 -27.28 -12.83
N SER A 135 -10.08 -28.20 -11.86
CA SER A 135 -11.13 -29.21 -11.98
C SER A 135 -12.54 -28.71 -11.65
N ASP A 136 -12.66 -27.79 -10.68
CA ASP A 136 -13.90 -27.14 -10.27
C ASP A 136 -13.63 -25.68 -9.83
N PRO A 137 -13.52 -24.74 -10.78
CA PRO A 137 -13.20 -23.33 -10.45
C PRO A 137 -14.23 -22.66 -9.54
N ALA A 138 -15.46 -23.15 -9.44
CA ALA A 138 -16.46 -22.62 -8.53
C ALA A 138 -16.20 -23.06 -7.11
N ALA A 139 -15.90 -24.35 -6.89
CA ALA A 139 -15.47 -24.85 -5.58
C ALA A 139 -14.20 -24.16 -5.12
N TRP A 140 -13.20 -24.00 -5.99
CA TRP A 140 -11.98 -23.27 -5.67
C TRP A 140 -12.20 -21.82 -5.19
N ARG A 141 -13.07 -21.07 -5.87
CA ARG A 141 -13.43 -19.73 -5.41
C ARG A 141 -14.02 -19.75 -3.98
N ASN A 142 -14.96 -20.67 -3.74
CA ASN A 142 -15.57 -20.80 -2.41
C ASN A 142 -14.55 -21.16 -1.33
N GLU A 143 -13.60 -22.05 -1.63
CA GLU A 143 -12.49 -22.39 -0.73
C GLU A 143 -11.63 -21.17 -0.41
N LEU A 144 -11.17 -20.46 -1.44
CA LEU A 144 -10.31 -19.29 -1.29
C LEU A 144 -11.04 -18.15 -0.56
N GLU A 145 -12.27 -17.86 -0.94
CA GLU A 145 -13.09 -16.80 -0.33
C GLU A 145 -13.53 -17.10 1.10
N SER A 146 -13.48 -18.38 1.53
CA SER A 146 -13.73 -18.74 2.94
C SER A 146 -12.54 -18.37 3.86
N ILE A 147 -11.34 -18.17 3.31
CA ILE A 147 -10.09 -17.95 4.06
C ILE A 147 -9.51 -16.57 3.80
N PHE A 148 -9.76 -15.99 2.62
CA PHE A 148 -9.15 -14.76 2.15
C PHE A 148 -10.18 -13.78 1.60
N GLN A 149 -10.03 -12.50 1.91
CA GLN A 149 -10.89 -11.43 1.38
C GLN A 149 -10.42 -11.04 -0.02
N THR A 150 -10.82 -11.85 -1.02
CA THR A 150 -10.43 -11.69 -2.43
C THR A 150 -10.93 -10.37 -3.02
N ASP A 151 -12.04 -9.84 -2.54
CA ASP A 151 -12.62 -8.56 -2.95
C ASP A 151 -11.72 -7.38 -2.57
N ILE A 152 -11.19 -7.37 -1.35
CA ILE A 152 -10.21 -6.36 -0.89
C ILE A 152 -8.92 -6.47 -1.71
N PHE A 153 -8.41 -7.70 -1.93
CA PHE A 153 -7.21 -7.91 -2.74
C PHE A 153 -7.39 -7.44 -4.18
N LEU A 154 -8.53 -7.74 -4.81
CA LEU A 154 -8.81 -7.30 -6.18
C LEU A 154 -9.00 -5.78 -6.28
N MET A 155 -9.54 -5.14 -5.24
CA MET A 155 -9.59 -3.67 -5.17
C MET A 155 -8.20 -3.08 -4.98
N TRP A 156 -7.38 -3.67 -4.09
CA TRP A 156 -5.97 -3.31 -3.97
C TRP A 156 -5.24 -3.44 -5.31
N LEU A 157 -5.38 -4.57 -6.00
CA LEU A 157 -4.70 -4.82 -7.27
C LEU A 157 -5.08 -3.79 -8.34
N ALA A 158 -6.38 -3.47 -8.45
CA ALA A 158 -6.88 -2.46 -9.38
C ALA A 158 -6.34 -1.06 -9.04
N THR A 159 -6.30 -0.70 -7.76
CA THR A 159 -5.74 0.57 -7.30
C THR A 159 -4.24 0.60 -7.53
N ASN A 160 -3.52 -0.44 -7.11
CA ASN A 160 -2.07 -0.59 -7.21
C ASN A 160 -1.56 -0.47 -8.64
N THR A 161 -2.21 -1.15 -9.59
CA THR A 161 -1.85 -1.04 -11.01
C THR A 161 -2.22 0.32 -11.60
N THR A 162 -3.33 0.93 -11.17
CA THR A 162 -3.76 2.25 -11.64
C THR A 162 -2.76 3.34 -11.22
N ILE A 163 -2.33 3.36 -9.95
CA ILE A 163 -1.39 4.35 -9.44
C ILE A 163 0.09 4.02 -9.69
N GLN A 164 0.36 2.89 -10.36
CA GLN A 164 1.72 2.42 -10.70
C GLN A 164 2.63 2.25 -9.46
N ASN A 165 2.18 1.52 -8.46
CA ASN A 165 3.06 1.08 -7.38
C ASN A 165 3.88 -0.13 -7.86
N TRP A 166 5.17 0.07 -8.08
CA TRP A 166 6.06 -1.00 -8.54
C TRP A 166 6.74 -1.75 -7.39
N ASP A 167 6.84 -1.13 -6.22
CA ASP A 167 7.55 -1.70 -5.06
C ASP A 167 6.61 -2.50 -4.14
N SER A 168 5.78 -3.35 -4.72
CA SER A 168 4.81 -4.16 -3.98
C SER A 168 4.59 -5.52 -4.65
N TYR A 169 3.71 -6.35 -4.07
CA TYR A 169 3.39 -7.69 -4.55
C TYR A 169 3.11 -7.74 -6.07
N GLY A 170 3.69 -8.72 -6.72
CA GLY A 170 3.68 -8.87 -8.19
C GLY A 170 4.98 -8.40 -8.86
N LYS A 171 5.78 -7.60 -8.16
CA LYS A 171 7.13 -7.17 -8.55
C LYS A 171 8.13 -7.41 -7.43
N MET A 172 7.75 -7.05 -6.20
CA MET A 172 8.56 -7.19 -5.00
C MET A 172 7.76 -7.94 -3.94
N SER A 173 8.40 -8.86 -3.22
CA SER A 173 7.76 -9.69 -2.19
C SER A 173 7.78 -9.01 -0.82
N GLN A 174 7.17 -7.83 -0.74
CA GLN A 174 7.17 -6.94 0.43
C GLN A 174 6.05 -5.91 0.33
N ASN A 175 6.01 -4.98 1.29
CA ASN A 175 5.18 -3.78 1.32
C ASN A 175 3.67 -4.07 1.39
N TYR A 176 3.33 -5.09 2.17
CA TYR A 176 1.97 -5.38 2.60
C TYR A 176 1.96 -6.12 3.93
N TYR A 177 0.79 -6.12 4.57
CA TYR A 177 0.50 -6.95 5.73
C TYR A 177 -0.71 -7.83 5.46
N LEU A 178 -0.86 -8.87 6.27
CA LEU A 178 -2.05 -9.72 6.30
C LEU A 178 -2.59 -9.74 7.72
N TYR A 179 -3.87 -9.51 7.86
CA TYR A 179 -4.56 -9.62 9.13
C TYR A 179 -5.64 -10.70 9.08
N ASN A 180 -5.57 -11.68 9.98
CA ASN A 180 -6.61 -12.67 10.16
C ASN A 180 -7.60 -12.17 11.23
N ASP A 181 -8.73 -11.60 10.78
CA ASP A 181 -9.78 -11.11 11.67
C ASP A 181 -10.56 -12.33 12.26
N PRO A 182 -10.52 -12.54 13.57
CA PRO A 182 -11.19 -13.69 14.21
C PRO A 182 -12.71 -13.73 13.99
N GLU A 183 -13.36 -12.58 13.81
CA GLU A 183 -14.81 -12.51 13.60
C GLU A 183 -15.22 -13.02 12.21
N THR A 184 -14.35 -12.87 11.22
CA THR A 184 -14.59 -13.36 9.86
C THR A 184 -13.85 -14.66 9.56
N SER A 185 -12.82 -15.00 10.34
CA SER A 185 -11.86 -16.07 10.09
C SER A 185 -11.16 -15.95 8.73
N LYS A 186 -11.02 -14.74 8.22
CA LYS A 186 -10.41 -14.47 6.90
C LYS A 186 -9.18 -13.58 7.02
N LEU A 187 -8.18 -13.90 6.23
CA LEU A 187 -7.04 -13.03 5.98
C LEU A 187 -7.47 -11.85 5.10
N SER A 188 -7.16 -10.66 5.55
CA SER A 188 -7.35 -9.41 4.81
C SER A 188 -6.01 -8.80 4.42
N TRP A 189 -5.98 -8.17 3.24
CA TRP A 189 -4.82 -7.45 2.74
C TRP A 189 -4.78 -6.03 3.30
N ILE A 190 -3.63 -5.62 3.83
CA ILE A 190 -3.35 -4.23 4.25
C ILE A 190 -2.16 -3.75 3.44
N THR A 191 -2.30 -2.64 2.74
CA THR A 191 -1.22 -2.07 1.93
C THR A 191 -0.28 -1.21 2.76
N TRP A 192 1.01 -1.16 2.35
CA TRP A 192 2.06 -0.47 3.09
C TRP A 192 3.13 0.10 2.16
N ASP A 193 3.78 1.20 2.57
CA ASP A 193 4.94 1.84 1.91
C ASP A 193 4.64 2.28 0.47
N HIS A 194 4.14 3.50 0.32
CA HIS A 194 3.62 4.01 -0.96
C HIS A 194 4.50 5.09 -1.60
N ASN A 195 5.70 5.32 -1.10
CA ASN A 195 6.60 6.37 -1.57
C ASN A 195 7.02 6.20 -3.04
N GLU A 196 7.01 4.98 -3.57
CA GLU A 196 7.40 4.62 -4.94
C GLU A 196 6.20 4.50 -5.91
N THR A 197 5.06 5.12 -5.57
CA THR A 197 3.85 5.18 -6.40
C THR A 197 3.79 6.44 -7.28
N LEU A 198 2.74 6.56 -8.10
CA LEU A 198 2.41 7.74 -8.91
C LEU A 198 3.55 8.16 -9.85
N GLN A 199 4.28 7.19 -10.36
CA GLN A 199 5.40 7.37 -11.30
C GLN A 199 5.55 6.13 -12.18
N HIS A 200 6.32 6.25 -13.26
CA HIS A 200 6.58 5.11 -14.16
C HIS A 200 7.35 3.96 -13.50
N GLY A 201 8.00 4.21 -12.37
CA GLY A 201 8.73 3.21 -11.59
C GLY A 201 10.14 2.95 -12.11
N LYS A 202 10.87 2.12 -11.34
CA LYS A 202 12.23 1.66 -11.61
C LYS A 202 12.22 0.19 -12.09
N ALA A 203 13.36 -0.35 -12.52
CA ALA A 203 13.56 -1.78 -12.79
C ALA A 203 12.47 -2.41 -13.72
N GLY A 204 12.10 -1.73 -14.77
CA GLY A 204 11.08 -2.21 -15.72
C GLY A 204 9.65 -1.77 -15.41
N GLY A 205 9.48 -0.91 -14.41
CA GLY A 205 8.22 -0.25 -14.09
C GLY A 205 7.24 -1.10 -13.29
N ALA A 206 6.11 -0.49 -12.96
CA ALA A 206 4.99 -1.14 -12.30
C ALA A 206 4.31 -2.17 -13.22
N LEU A 207 3.43 -2.99 -12.64
CA LEU A 207 2.61 -3.93 -13.40
C LEU A 207 1.72 -3.18 -14.41
N SER A 208 1.55 -3.77 -15.58
CA SER A 208 0.59 -3.28 -16.57
C SER A 208 -0.85 -3.45 -16.08
N ILE A 209 -1.78 -2.64 -16.59
CA ILE A 209 -3.21 -2.82 -16.29
C ILE A 209 -3.73 -4.19 -16.73
N GLY A 210 -3.15 -4.77 -17.80
CA GLY A 210 -3.58 -6.07 -18.32
C GLY A 210 -3.01 -7.27 -17.60
N LEU A 211 -1.98 -7.09 -16.77
CA LEU A 211 -1.33 -8.12 -15.94
C LEU A 211 -0.84 -9.36 -16.72
N SER A 212 -0.68 -9.25 -18.04
CA SER A 212 -0.27 -10.37 -18.90
C SER A 212 1.18 -10.83 -18.67
N GLU A 213 2.01 -9.98 -18.09
CA GLU A 213 3.40 -10.28 -17.74
C GLU A 213 3.56 -11.06 -16.43
N VAL A 214 2.51 -11.11 -15.59
CA VAL A 214 2.54 -11.81 -14.31
C VAL A 214 2.46 -13.32 -14.52
N ARG A 215 3.38 -14.06 -13.89
CA ARG A 215 3.50 -15.52 -14.02
C ARG A 215 3.15 -16.23 -12.71
N ASP A 216 3.29 -17.55 -12.71
CA ASP A 216 2.91 -18.45 -11.60
C ASP A 216 3.78 -18.28 -10.34
N ASP A 217 4.86 -17.54 -10.40
CA ASP A 217 5.65 -17.11 -9.23
C ASP A 217 4.93 -16.03 -8.39
N TRP A 218 3.85 -15.44 -8.94
CA TRP A 218 2.93 -14.53 -8.26
C TRP A 218 1.49 -15.06 -8.30
N PRO A 219 1.23 -16.22 -7.66
CA PRO A 219 0.00 -16.99 -7.89
C PRO A 219 -1.26 -16.24 -7.46
N LEU A 220 -1.23 -15.39 -6.44
CA LEU A 220 -2.39 -14.59 -6.04
C LEU A 220 -2.88 -13.72 -7.18
N ILE A 221 -1.99 -13.07 -7.94
CA ILE A 221 -2.41 -12.31 -9.12
C ILE A 221 -2.76 -13.27 -10.27
N ARG A 222 -1.83 -14.18 -10.61
CA ARG A 222 -1.99 -15.01 -11.81
C ARG A 222 -3.21 -15.89 -11.75
N PHE A 223 -3.46 -16.60 -10.64
CA PHE A 223 -4.57 -17.53 -10.52
C PHE A 223 -5.93 -16.83 -10.45
N LEU A 224 -6.00 -15.65 -9.81
CA LEU A 224 -7.23 -14.87 -9.85
C LEU A 224 -7.48 -14.34 -11.27
N MET A 225 -6.44 -13.89 -11.97
CA MET A 225 -6.58 -13.39 -13.34
C MET A 225 -6.80 -14.50 -14.37
N ASP A 226 -6.60 -15.77 -14.06
CA ASP A 226 -7.01 -16.91 -14.90
C ASP A 226 -8.51 -17.23 -14.77
N ASN A 227 -9.18 -16.69 -13.74
CA ASN A 227 -10.60 -16.91 -13.47
C ASN A 227 -11.47 -15.75 -14.00
N GLU A 228 -12.43 -16.05 -14.86
CA GLU A 228 -13.29 -15.04 -15.50
C GLU A 228 -14.09 -14.19 -14.51
N THR A 229 -14.52 -14.76 -13.37
CA THR A 229 -15.28 -14.03 -12.35
C THR A 229 -14.40 -12.95 -11.73
N TYR A 230 -13.18 -13.29 -11.34
CA TYR A 230 -12.23 -12.34 -10.77
C TYR A 230 -11.71 -11.33 -11.80
N GLN A 231 -11.53 -11.73 -13.08
CA GLN A 231 -11.21 -10.77 -14.13
C GLN A 231 -12.31 -9.70 -14.30
N LYS A 232 -13.57 -10.12 -14.28
CA LYS A 232 -14.71 -9.19 -14.36
C LYS A 232 -14.73 -8.24 -13.19
N GLN A 233 -14.51 -8.76 -11.98
CA GLN A 233 -14.43 -7.93 -10.76
C GLN A 233 -13.26 -6.95 -10.82
N TYR A 234 -12.07 -7.40 -11.23
CA TYR A 234 -10.91 -6.53 -11.42
C TYR A 234 -11.20 -5.36 -12.38
N LYS A 235 -11.86 -5.64 -13.52
CA LYS A 235 -12.27 -4.60 -14.47
C LYS A 235 -13.29 -3.63 -13.88
N THR A 236 -14.24 -4.14 -13.10
CA THR A 236 -15.21 -3.31 -12.38
C THR A 236 -14.51 -2.42 -11.37
N ASN A 237 -13.54 -2.96 -10.62
CA ASN A 237 -12.75 -2.22 -9.66
C ASN A 237 -11.89 -1.14 -10.33
N LEU A 238 -11.25 -1.43 -11.47
CA LEU A 238 -10.53 -0.42 -12.27
C LEU A 238 -11.43 0.77 -12.63
N ARG A 239 -12.67 0.51 -13.04
CA ARG A 239 -13.65 1.56 -13.32
C ARG A 239 -13.96 2.36 -12.07
N SER A 240 -14.27 1.68 -10.96
CA SER A 240 -14.56 2.33 -9.67
C SER A 240 -13.40 3.20 -9.20
N VAL A 241 -12.16 2.75 -9.36
CA VAL A 241 -10.97 3.51 -8.95
C VAL A 241 -10.83 4.82 -9.73
N ILE A 242 -10.95 4.80 -11.06
CA ILE A 242 -10.80 6.03 -11.86
C ILE A 242 -12.02 6.95 -11.82
N ASP A 243 -13.18 6.44 -11.50
CA ASP A 243 -14.39 7.25 -11.33
C ASP A 243 -14.52 7.82 -9.91
N GLY A 244 -13.83 7.22 -8.92
CA GLY A 244 -13.93 7.54 -7.49
C GLY A 244 -12.61 8.02 -6.86
N PRO A 245 -11.87 7.15 -6.14
CA PRO A 245 -10.70 7.56 -5.37
C PRO A 245 -9.57 8.16 -6.22
N PHE A 246 -9.39 7.70 -7.46
CA PHE A 246 -8.41 8.23 -8.40
C PHE A 246 -9.06 9.02 -9.55
N ASN A 247 -10.18 9.69 -9.29
CA ASN A 247 -10.79 10.58 -10.29
C ASN A 247 -9.83 11.72 -10.67
N MET A 248 -9.70 12.02 -11.95
CA MET A 248 -8.70 12.96 -12.46
C MET A 248 -8.85 14.38 -11.88
N GLU A 249 -10.05 14.93 -11.87
CA GLU A 249 -10.29 16.29 -11.35
C GLU A 249 -10.08 16.37 -9.85
N LYS A 250 -10.58 15.35 -9.12
CA LYS A 250 -10.35 15.20 -7.66
C LYS A 250 -8.86 15.15 -7.35
N MET A 251 -8.09 14.33 -8.08
CA MET A 251 -6.66 14.17 -7.82
C MET A 251 -5.87 15.44 -8.11
N ILE A 252 -6.13 16.13 -9.22
CA ILE A 252 -5.50 17.42 -9.55
C ILE A 252 -5.75 18.43 -8.42
N SER A 253 -6.98 18.51 -7.91
CA SER A 253 -7.32 19.40 -6.80
C SER A 253 -6.59 19.03 -5.50
N ILE A 254 -6.47 17.74 -5.20
CA ILE A 254 -5.74 17.24 -4.02
C ILE A 254 -4.24 17.53 -4.13
N TYR A 255 -3.62 17.28 -5.29
CA TYR A 255 -2.22 17.56 -5.53
C TYR A 255 -1.92 19.05 -5.36
N GLN A 256 -2.74 19.93 -5.95
CA GLN A 256 -2.60 21.38 -5.80
C GLN A 256 -2.76 21.80 -4.33
N LYS A 257 -3.77 21.29 -3.63
CA LYS A 257 -4.00 21.59 -2.21
C LYS A 257 -2.79 21.23 -1.35
N TYR A 258 -2.20 20.05 -1.54
CA TYR A 258 -1.06 19.62 -0.72
C TYR A 258 0.22 20.33 -1.12
N HIS A 259 0.42 20.57 -2.40
CA HIS A 259 1.52 21.41 -2.89
C HIS A 259 1.48 22.81 -2.24
N ASP A 260 0.32 23.49 -2.28
CA ASP A 260 0.17 24.82 -1.70
C ASP A 260 0.33 24.83 -0.18
N LEU A 261 -0.04 23.73 0.49
CA LEU A 261 0.14 23.56 1.93
C LEU A 261 1.62 23.50 2.32
N ILE A 262 2.45 22.78 1.57
CA ILE A 262 3.84 22.53 1.95
C ILE A 262 4.83 23.54 1.34
N ARG A 263 4.54 24.11 0.18
CA ARG A 263 5.41 25.01 -0.59
C ARG A 263 6.00 26.20 0.21
N PRO A 264 5.23 26.87 1.09
CA PRO A 264 5.76 27.99 1.89
C PRO A 264 6.89 27.59 2.85
N TYR A 265 7.01 26.33 3.21
CA TYR A 265 8.04 25.83 4.10
C TYR A 265 9.31 25.42 3.35
N ILE A 266 9.19 24.94 2.12
CA ILE A 266 10.32 24.63 1.25
C ILE A 266 11.09 25.90 0.86
N ALA A 267 10.39 27.00 0.60
CA ALA A 267 11.01 28.29 0.23
C ALA A 267 11.81 28.95 1.38
N ARG A 268 11.57 28.56 2.65
CA ARG A 268 12.23 29.14 3.83
C ARG A 268 13.56 28.49 4.19
N THR A 269 13.89 27.33 3.65
CA THR A 269 15.11 26.60 3.96
C THR A 269 16.37 27.20 3.32
N ASN A 270 16.23 28.16 2.41
CA ASN A 270 17.35 28.80 1.70
C ASN A 270 18.23 29.76 2.56
N ASN A 271 17.92 29.95 3.85
CA ASN A 271 18.67 30.87 4.71
C ASN A 271 19.60 30.18 5.73
N ASP A 272 19.50 28.88 5.90
CA ASP A 272 20.37 28.10 6.79
C ASP A 272 21.16 27.09 5.94
N ASN A 273 22.42 26.83 6.31
CA ASN A 273 23.41 26.00 5.62
C ASN A 273 23.01 24.52 5.37
N SER A 274 21.73 24.17 5.47
CA SER A 274 21.18 22.88 5.07
C SER A 274 20.65 23.01 3.64
N ASP A 275 21.27 22.33 2.67
CA ASP A 275 20.67 22.15 1.34
C ASP A 275 19.32 21.47 1.52
N PRO A 276 18.20 22.12 1.12
CA PRO A 276 16.92 21.45 1.16
C PRO A 276 16.95 20.24 0.24
N GLU A 277 16.47 19.09 0.72
CA GLU A 277 16.40 17.86 -0.06
C GLU A 277 15.60 18.07 -1.38
N VAL A 278 14.67 19.03 -1.37
CA VAL A 278 13.85 19.43 -2.52
C VAL A 278 13.81 20.97 -2.62
N SER A 279 14.21 21.53 -3.77
CA SER A 279 14.06 22.95 -4.05
C SER A 279 12.61 23.31 -4.45
N PRO A 280 12.20 24.62 -4.35
CA PRO A 280 10.88 25.04 -4.82
C PRO A 280 10.59 24.67 -6.28
N GLN A 281 11.60 24.73 -7.16
CA GLN A 281 11.47 24.38 -8.57
C GLN A 281 11.28 22.87 -8.76
N GLN A 282 11.94 22.03 -7.96
CA GLN A 282 11.73 20.58 -7.96
C GLN A 282 10.33 20.23 -7.46
N LEU A 283 9.84 20.91 -6.42
CA LEU A 283 8.48 20.74 -5.91
C LEU A 283 7.42 21.08 -6.97
N ASP A 284 7.58 22.25 -7.64
CA ASP A 284 6.67 22.70 -8.70
C ASP A 284 6.68 21.70 -9.88
N ARG A 285 7.85 21.15 -10.24
CA ARG A 285 7.98 20.10 -11.25
C ARG A 285 7.29 18.79 -10.79
N GLY A 286 7.49 18.39 -9.55
CA GLY A 286 6.84 17.20 -8.98
C GLY A 286 5.31 17.27 -9.07
N LEU A 287 4.72 18.43 -8.82
CA LEU A 287 3.29 18.66 -9.03
C LEU A 287 2.89 18.43 -10.50
N SER A 288 3.66 18.99 -11.46
CA SER A 288 3.37 18.81 -12.89
C SER A 288 3.44 17.33 -13.28
N GLU A 289 4.46 16.60 -12.81
CA GLU A 289 4.62 15.16 -13.07
C GLU A 289 3.43 14.34 -12.54
N LEU A 290 2.89 14.67 -11.36
CA LEU A 290 1.70 14.01 -10.81
C LEU A 290 0.44 14.30 -11.63
N ILE A 291 0.27 15.52 -12.13
CA ILE A 291 -0.85 15.90 -13.01
C ILE A 291 -0.77 15.12 -14.32
N ASP A 292 0.40 15.09 -14.97
CA ASP A 292 0.61 14.32 -16.20
C ASP A 292 0.37 12.81 -15.97
N HIS A 293 0.81 12.29 -14.82
CA HIS A 293 0.60 10.90 -14.45
C HIS A 293 -0.89 10.56 -14.36
N VAL A 294 -1.70 11.32 -13.61
CA VAL A 294 -3.13 10.99 -13.44
C VAL A 294 -3.86 11.08 -14.78
N GLN A 295 -3.56 12.06 -15.64
CA GLN A 295 -4.14 12.18 -16.98
C GLN A 295 -3.80 10.99 -17.86
N SER A 296 -2.52 10.61 -17.90
CA SER A 296 -2.04 9.44 -18.63
C SER A 296 -2.71 8.14 -18.15
N ARG A 297 -2.78 7.93 -16.82
CA ARG A 297 -3.37 6.71 -16.25
C ARG A 297 -4.86 6.58 -16.56
N HIS A 298 -5.62 7.66 -16.49
CA HIS A 298 -7.02 7.67 -16.95
C HIS A 298 -7.17 7.24 -18.40
N GLY A 299 -6.33 7.74 -19.30
CA GLY A 299 -6.33 7.36 -20.71
C GLY A 299 -6.06 5.85 -20.91
N ILE A 300 -5.05 5.32 -20.20
CA ILE A 300 -4.65 3.90 -20.27
C ILE A 300 -5.75 2.99 -19.74
N VAL A 301 -6.30 3.28 -18.56
CA VAL A 301 -7.36 2.46 -17.94
C VAL A 301 -8.63 2.49 -18.81
N ASN A 302 -9.06 3.67 -19.29
CA ASN A 302 -10.20 3.78 -20.18
C ASN A 302 -10.00 3.02 -21.49
N SER A 303 -8.79 2.96 -22.04
CA SER A 303 -8.48 2.20 -23.25
C SER A 303 -8.55 0.68 -23.02
N TYR A 304 -8.11 0.22 -21.85
CA TYR A 304 -8.16 -1.19 -21.47
C TYR A 304 -9.60 -1.69 -21.22
N LEU A 305 -10.48 -0.83 -20.73
CA LEU A 305 -11.86 -1.16 -20.37
C LEU A 305 -12.85 -1.10 -21.57
N LYS A 306 -12.42 -0.61 -22.72
CA LYS A 306 -13.19 -0.65 -23.98
C LYS A 306 -13.19 -2.03 -24.59
#